data_e1810d3ac97ab0681f192bf8efcda1fb
#
_entry.id   e1810d3ac97ab0681f192bf8efcda1fb
#
_cell.length_a   1.000
_cell.length_b   1.000
_cell.length_c   1.000
_cell.angle_alpha   90.00
_cell.angle_beta   90.00
_cell.angle_gamma   90.00
#
_symmetry.space_group_name_H-M   'P 1'
#
loop_
_entity.id
_entity.type
_entity.pdbx_description
1 polymer ?
#
loop_
_entity_poly.entity_id
_entity_poly.type
_entity_poly.pdbx_seq_one_letter_code
_entity_poly.pdbx_strand_id
1 'polypeptide(L)'
;WRATATGDISVVAGARSEAGPRNGLERLLLVAIVAIPMLVNAVALLPEILVRIPSVNDDMLHWLFIRNAAEAIAAGANPLDHWVPQIELGVPQFLFYQHLAPLTVVGLERLTIGAISLFDWFNLVRWTLMVAFPLTVFWSMRRMGFSPIAAAISASVASLLSADGLYGFEFDSYVWRGWGLFTQLFAMHLSFVVLALAYRAVRTGRGLALAALAFGALVLSHLIYAYMMGITIG
;
A
#
# COMPACT_ATOMS: atom_id res chain seq x y z
N TRP A 1 19.29 -6.04 -41.14
CA TRP A 1 19.97 -6.78 -40.04
C TRP A 1 18.95 -7.74 -39.44
N ARG A 2 19.01 -9.01 -39.84
CA ARG A 2 18.30 -10.10 -39.17
C ARG A 2 19.26 -10.66 -38.13
N ALA A 3 18.99 -10.42 -36.86
CA ALA A 3 19.63 -11.11 -35.76
C ALA A 3 18.71 -12.26 -35.33
N THR A 4 19.07 -13.49 -35.72
CA THR A 4 18.54 -14.72 -35.15
C THR A 4 19.14 -14.90 -33.76
N ALA A 5 18.44 -14.47 -32.74
CA ALA A 5 18.72 -14.82 -31.35
C ALA A 5 17.61 -15.75 -30.86
N THR A 6 17.64 -17.01 -31.28
CA THR A 6 16.94 -18.09 -30.57
C THR A 6 17.76 -18.49 -29.35
N GLY A 7 17.79 -17.60 -28.35
CA GLY A 7 18.19 -17.96 -27.00
C GLY A 7 17.03 -18.68 -26.33
N ASP A 8 17.26 -19.93 -26.06
CA ASP A 8 16.32 -20.85 -25.43
C ASP A 8 15.93 -20.34 -24.00
N ILE A 9 14.79 -19.64 -23.89
CA ILE A 9 14.21 -19.17 -22.62
C ILE A 9 13.44 -20.33 -21.94
N SER A 10 13.81 -21.57 -22.22
CA SER A 10 13.15 -22.75 -21.63
C SER A 10 13.55 -23.03 -20.17
N VAL A 11 14.53 -22.32 -19.60
CA VAL A 11 15.06 -22.63 -18.25
C VAL A 11 14.16 -22.09 -17.11
N VAL A 12 13.23 -21.15 -17.36
CA VAL A 12 12.36 -20.60 -16.32
C VAL A 12 10.94 -21.16 -16.33
N ALA A 13 10.60 -21.98 -17.32
CA ALA A 13 9.23 -22.53 -17.47
C ALA A 13 8.89 -23.71 -16.55
N GLY A 14 9.77 -24.08 -15.61
CA GLY A 14 9.63 -25.26 -14.76
C GLY A 14 9.03 -25.07 -13.36
N ALA A 15 8.66 -23.87 -12.97
CA ALA A 15 7.92 -23.68 -11.71
C ALA A 15 6.46 -24.13 -11.91
N ARG A 16 6.22 -25.44 -11.86
CA ARG A 16 4.89 -25.98 -11.65
C ARG A 16 4.32 -25.29 -10.43
N SER A 17 3.15 -24.69 -10.56
CA SER A 17 2.33 -24.24 -9.43
C SER A 17 2.28 -25.41 -8.43
N GLU A 18 3.12 -25.35 -7.39
CA GLU A 18 3.10 -26.38 -6.35
C GLU A 18 1.69 -26.43 -5.80
N ALA A 19 1.18 -27.65 -5.65
CA ALA A 19 -0.11 -27.91 -5.06
C ALA A 19 -0.25 -27.12 -3.73
N GLY A 20 -1.44 -26.66 -3.43
CA GLY A 20 -1.73 -26.01 -2.15
C GLY A 20 -1.37 -26.90 -0.96
N PRO A 21 -1.41 -26.39 0.28
CA PRO A 21 -1.01 -27.16 1.47
C PRO A 21 -1.74 -28.51 1.52
N ARG A 22 -0.95 -29.57 1.71
CA ARG A 22 -1.43 -30.97 1.58
C ARG A 22 -2.19 -31.46 2.79
N ASN A 23 -1.97 -30.85 3.96
CA ASN A 23 -2.63 -31.24 5.20
C ASN A 23 -2.98 -30.05 6.10
N GLY A 24 -3.78 -30.29 7.14
CA GLY A 24 -4.25 -29.25 8.05
C GLY A 24 -3.11 -28.55 8.83
N LEU A 25 -2.07 -29.31 9.21
CA LEU A 25 -0.92 -28.76 9.93
C LEU A 25 -0.14 -27.79 9.05
N GLU A 26 0.10 -28.12 7.80
CA GLU A 26 0.78 -27.23 6.85
C GLU A 26 0.02 -25.92 6.65
N ARG A 27 -1.31 -25.97 6.55
CA ARG A 27 -2.16 -24.78 6.48
C ARG A 27 -2.04 -23.93 7.73
N LEU A 28 -2.07 -24.55 8.90
CA LEU A 28 -1.94 -23.85 10.18
C LEU A 28 -0.57 -23.16 10.29
N LEU A 29 0.50 -23.84 9.90
CA LEU A 29 1.85 -23.26 9.90
C LEU A 29 1.96 -22.07 8.95
N LEU A 30 1.41 -22.14 7.73
CA LEU A 30 1.42 -21.03 6.78
C LEU A 30 0.64 -19.83 7.33
N VAL A 31 -0.53 -20.07 7.93
CA VAL A 31 -1.30 -19.01 8.58
C VAL A 31 -0.51 -18.39 9.72
N ALA A 32 0.13 -19.19 10.56
CA ALA A 32 0.94 -18.70 11.68
C ALA A 32 2.13 -17.84 11.21
N ILE A 33 2.86 -18.29 10.17
CA ILE A 33 4.01 -17.55 9.62
C ILE A 33 3.59 -16.14 9.13
N VAL A 34 2.40 -15.99 8.56
CA VAL A 34 1.89 -14.69 8.10
C VAL A 34 1.26 -13.89 9.25
N ALA A 35 0.51 -14.55 10.15
CA ALA A 35 -0.23 -13.88 11.21
C ALA A 35 0.69 -13.34 12.33
N ILE A 36 1.79 -14.05 12.66
CA ILE A 36 2.71 -13.63 13.74
C ILE A 36 3.27 -12.23 13.48
N PRO A 37 3.90 -11.91 12.33
CA PRO A 37 4.39 -10.56 12.07
C PRO A 37 3.27 -9.52 12.04
N MET A 38 2.07 -9.86 11.55
CA MET A 38 0.91 -8.97 11.62
C MET A 38 0.51 -8.67 13.06
N LEU A 39 0.49 -9.66 13.94
CA LEU A 39 0.20 -9.47 15.36
C LEU A 39 1.29 -8.65 16.06
N VAL A 40 2.55 -8.91 15.77
CA VAL A 40 3.68 -8.12 16.28
C VAL A 40 3.52 -6.66 15.86
N ASN A 41 3.27 -6.39 14.59
CA ASN A 41 3.02 -5.03 14.11
C ASN A 41 1.79 -4.41 14.78
N ALA A 42 0.69 -5.16 14.89
CA ALA A 42 -0.54 -4.67 15.51
C ALA A 42 -0.32 -4.19 16.94
N VAL A 43 0.45 -4.95 17.72
CA VAL A 43 0.77 -4.60 19.11
C VAL A 43 1.80 -3.48 19.19
N ALA A 44 2.90 -3.58 18.43
CA ALA A 44 3.97 -2.57 18.45
C ALA A 44 3.48 -1.19 17.99
N LEU A 45 2.52 -1.15 17.06
CA LEU A 45 1.95 0.07 16.49
C LEU A 45 0.67 0.55 17.20
N LEU A 46 0.27 -0.06 18.32
CA LEU A 46 -0.87 0.43 19.11
C LEU A 46 -0.80 1.94 19.43
N PRO A 47 0.37 2.53 19.72
CA PRO A 47 0.45 3.99 19.92
C PRO A 47 -0.07 4.81 18.74
N GLU A 48 -0.02 4.29 17.50
CA GLU A 48 -0.51 5.00 16.31
C GLU A 48 -2.02 5.30 16.36
N ILE A 49 -2.80 4.45 17.03
CA ILE A 49 -4.25 4.66 17.22
C ILE A 49 -4.62 5.18 18.59
N LEU A 50 -3.78 5.00 19.62
CA LEU A 50 -4.07 5.43 20.98
C LEU A 50 -3.66 6.88 21.26
N VAL A 51 -2.55 7.33 20.65
CA VAL A 51 -2.03 8.68 20.82
C VAL A 51 -2.65 9.61 19.80
N ARG A 52 -3.58 10.44 20.25
CA ARG A 52 -4.37 11.34 19.40
C ARG A 52 -3.66 12.67 19.14
N ILE A 53 -2.38 12.62 18.85
CA ILE A 53 -1.58 13.79 18.48
C ILE A 53 -0.86 13.48 17.17
N PRO A 54 -0.99 14.34 16.15
CA PRO A 54 -0.23 14.15 14.91
C PRO A 54 1.27 14.20 15.20
N SER A 55 2.04 13.38 14.49
CA SER A 55 3.51 13.45 14.56
C SER A 55 4.01 14.76 13.93
N VAL A 56 5.10 15.31 14.46
CA VAL A 56 5.71 16.54 13.94
C VAL A 56 6.63 16.16 12.75
N ASN A 57 6.01 15.67 11.68
CA ASN A 57 6.63 15.26 10.43
C ASN A 57 5.60 15.44 9.29
N ASP A 58 5.76 14.78 8.15
CA ASP A 58 4.83 14.89 7.01
C ASP A 58 3.38 14.46 7.33
N ASP A 59 3.13 13.73 8.42
CA ASP A 59 1.78 13.44 8.90
C ASP A 59 0.93 14.70 9.12
N MET A 60 1.57 15.81 9.55
CA MET A 60 0.86 17.09 9.73
C MET A 60 0.34 17.63 8.41
N LEU A 61 1.13 17.51 7.34
CA LEU A 61 0.73 17.94 6.01
C LEU A 61 -0.38 17.03 5.47
N HIS A 62 -0.25 15.71 5.63
CA HIS A 62 -1.28 14.76 5.23
C HIS A 62 -2.59 14.97 6.00
N TRP A 63 -2.49 15.22 7.30
CA TRP A 63 -3.66 15.56 8.12
C TRP A 63 -4.33 16.85 7.64
N LEU A 64 -3.55 17.88 7.32
CA LEU A 64 -4.07 19.13 6.76
C LEU A 64 -4.84 18.87 5.45
N PHE A 65 -4.29 18.08 4.54
CA PHE A 65 -4.95 17.73 3.28
C PHE A 65 -6.27 16.98 3.50
N ILE A 66 -6.30 16.03 4.44
CA ILE A 66 -7.50 15.27 4.78
C ILE A 66 -8.57 16.21 5.35
N ARG A 67 -8.20 17.06 6.30
CA ARG A 67 -9.13 18.01 6.95
C ARG A 67 -9.70 18.99 5.94
N ASN A 68 -8.87 19.61 5.12
CA ASN A 68 -9.32 20.57 4.13
C ASN A 68 -10.25 19.93 3.08
N ALA A 69 -9.97 18.70 2.65
CA ALA A 69 -10.86 17.97 1.75
C ALA A 69 -12.23 17.67 2.40
N ALA A 70 -12.25 17.30 3.70
CA ALA A 70 -13.47 17.08 4.45
C ALA A 70 -14.28 18.38 4.63
N GLU A 71 -13.63 19.50 4.91
CA GLU A 71 -14.22 20.84 5.00
C GLU A 71 -14.80 21.28 3.65
N ALA A 72 -14.09 21.08 2.55
CA ALA A 72 -14.57 21.39 1.19
C ALA A 72 -15.86 20.61 0.87
N ILE A 73 -15.88 19.30 1.13
CA ILE A 73 -17.07 18.46 0.94
C ILE A 73 -18.23 18.92 1.83
N ALA A 74 -17.97 19.27 3.10
CA ALA A 74 -18.99 19.77 4.00
C ALA A 74 -19.60 21.11 3.54
N ALA A 75 -18.80 21.94 2.88
CA ALA A 75 -19.25 23.19 2.28
C ALA A 75 -19.91 23.03 0.90
N GLY A 76 -20.03 21.80 0.38
CA GLY A 76 -20.54 21.53 -0.98
C GLY A 76 -19.56 21.93 -2.10
N ALA A 77 -18.30 22.19 -1.78
CA ALA A 77 -17.26 22.51 -2.74
C ALA A 77 -16.60 21.23 -3.30
N ASN A 78 -15.93 21.38 -4.44
CA ASN A 78 -15.17 20.29 -5.05
C ASN A 78 -13.87 20.05 -4.25
N PRO A 79 -13.69 18.88 -3.58
CA PRO A 79 -12.48 18.60 -2.82
C PRO A 79 -11.22 18.46 -3.70
N LEU A 80 -11.38 18.18 -5.01
CA LEU A 80 -10.26 18.04 -5.94
C LEU A 80 -9.73 19.38 -6.46
N ASP A 81 -10.52 20.42 -6.33
CA ASP A 81 -10.19 21.75 -6.82
C ASP A 81 -10.59 22.78 -5.75
N HIS A 82 -9.84 22.82 -4.65
CA HIS A 82 -10.04 23.82 -3.64
C HIS A 82 -8.70 24.41 -3.16
N TRP A 83 -8.78 25.64 -2.71
CA TRP A 83 -7.64 26.43 -2.27
C TRP A 83 -7.34 26.21 -0.80
N VAL A 84 -6.08 25.89 -0.48
CA VAL A 84 -5.59 25.70 0.89
C VAL A 84 -4.74 26.88 1.27
N PRO A 85 -5.26 27.87 2.02
CA PRO A 85 -4.52 29.06 2.36
C PRO A 85 -3.43 28.87 3.42
N GLN A 86 -3.42 27.72 4.11
CA GLN A 86 -2.49 27.44 5.21
C GLN A 86 -1.10 27.02 4.76
N ILE A 87 -0.91 26.75 3.47
CA ILE A 87 0.39 26.35 2.91
C ILE A 87 0.96 27.53 2.15
N GLU A 88 2.11 28.05 2.58
CA GLU A 88 2.79 29.20 1.97
C GLU A 88 1.85 30.39 1.73
N LEU A 89 1.65 30.79 0.48
CA LEU A 89 0.71 31.83 0.06
C LEU A 89 -0.63 31.27 -0.40
N GLY A 90 -0.88 29.98 -0.12
CA GLY A 90 -2.04 29.22 -0.56
C GLY A 90 -1.76 28.40 -1.82
N VAL A 91 -2.35 27.21 -1.89
CA VAL A 91 -2.12 26.26 -2.99
C VAL A 91 -3.42 25.55 -3.38
N PRO A 92 -3.60 25.18 -4.66
CA PRO A 92 -4.67 24.30 -5.10
C PRO A 92 -4.28 22.85 -4.80
N GLN A 93 -4.70 22.35 -3.66
CA GLN A 93 -4.19 21.14 -2.99
C GLN A 93 -3.96 19.94 -3.92
N PHE A 94 -4.98 19.50 -4.64
CA PHE A 94 -4.91 18.26 -5.41
C PHE A 94 -4.62 18.45 -6.90
N LEU A 95 -4.28 19.64 -7.34
CA LEU A 95 -3.75 19.85 -8.68
C LEU A 95 -2.27 19.43 -8.81
N PHE A 96 -1.54 19.35 -7.69
CA PHE A 96 -0.14 18.93 -7.67
C PHE A 96 0.17 17.84 -6.65
N TYR A 97 -0.82 17.40 -5.84
CA TYR A 97 -0.64 16.35 -4.87
C TYR A 97 -1.68 15.22 -5.06
N GLN A 98 -1.27 13.99 -4.76
CA GLN A 98 -2.10 12.81 -4.94
C GLN A 98 -3.26 12.78 -3.94
N HIS A 99 -4.45 12.46 -4.42
CA HIS A 99 -5.69 12.62 -3.65
C HIS A 99 -6.32 11.31 -3.16
N LEU A 100 -5.93 10.12 -3.69
CA LEU A 100 -6.62 8.89 -3.34
C LEU A 100 -6.53 8.55 -1.85
N ALA A 101 -5.36 8.66 -1.24
CA ALA A 101 -5.16 8.35 0.17
C ALA A 101 -5.94 9.33 1.10
N PRO A 102 -5.82 10.66 0.96
CA PRO A 102 -6.64 11.61 1.72
C PRO A 102 -8.13 11.40 1.55
N LEU A 103 -8.61 11.24 0.31
CA LEU A 103 -10.04 11.05 0.04
C LEU A 103 -10.57 9.70 0.53
N THR A 104 -9.72 8.69 0.64
CA THR A 104 -10.11 7.41 1.27
C THR A 104 -10.49 7.62 2.73
N VAL A 105 -9.71 8.39 3.49
CA VAL A 105 -10.01 8.68 4.90
C VAL A 105 -11.31 9.47 5.03
N VAL A 106 -11.49 10.50 4.21
CA VAL A 106 -12.73 11.29 4.21
C VAL A 106 -13.94 10.43 3.83
N GLY A 107 -13.80 9.57 2.82
CA GLY A 107 -14.84 8.64 2.42
C GLY A 107 -15.25 7.67 3.53
N LEU A 108 -14.29 7.13 4.28
CA LEU A 108 -14.56 6.25 5.43
C LEU A 108 -15.30 6.96 6.57
N GLU A 109 -14.91 8.20 6.87
CA GLU A 109 -15.61 9.01 7.86
C GLU A 109 -17.08 9.26 7.44
N ARG A 110 -17.31 9.61 6.19
CA ARG A 110 -18.67 9.80 5.64
C ARG A 110 -19.49 8.52 5.63
N LEU A 111 -18.88 7.39 5.27
CA LEU A 111 -19.55 6.07 5.29
C LEU A 111 -19.99 5.67 6.71
N THR A 112 -19.23 6.07 7.73
CA THR A 112 -19.58 5.82 9.14
C THR A 112 -20.45 6.91 9.75
N ILE A 113 -20.89 7.89 8.97
CA ILE A 113 -21.77 8.99 9.39
C ILE A 113 -21.21 9.70 10.64
N GLY A 114 -19.89 9.86 10.71
CA GLY A 114 -19.20 10.50 11.82
C GLY A 114 -19.12 9.66 13.11
N ALA A 115 -19.53 8.37 13.10
CA ALA A 115 -19.40 7.50 14.29
C ALA A 115 -17.94 7.31 14.72
N ILE A 116 -17.01 7.38 13.77
CA ILE A 116 -15.56 7.42 14.00
C ILE A 116 -15.07 8.77 13.48
N SER A 117 -14.30 9.50 14.30
CA SER A 117 -13.81 10.81 13.90
C SER A 117 -12.82 10.73 12.71
N LEU A 118 -12.73 11.82 11.96
CA LEU A 118 -11.81 11.91 10.82
C LEU A 118 -10.36 11.62 11.23
N PHE A 119 -9.95 12.09 12.40
CA PHE A 119 -8.60 11.84 12.92
C PHE A 119 -8.39 10.39 13.35
N ASP A 120 -9.39 9.77 13.97
CA ASP A 120 -9.33 8.35 14.32
C ASP A 120 -9.28 7.46 13.05
N TRP A 121 -10.01 7.83 11.99
CA TRP A 121 -9.90 7.16 10.69
C TRP A 121 -8.53 7.31 10.06
N PHE A 122 -7.92 8.50 10.13
CA PHE A 122 -6.55 8.71 9.65
C PHE A 122 -5.56 7.77 10.34
N ASN A 123 -5.62 7.70 11.68
CA ASN A 123 -4.77 6.82 12.47
C ASN A 123 -5.06 5.33 12.20
N LEU A 124 -6.33 4.95 12.14
CA LEU A 124 -6.74 3.56 11.90
C LEU A 124 -6.31 3.07 10.50
N VAL A 125 -6.42 3.91 9.48
CA VAL A 125 -5.97 3.58 8.13
C VAL A 125 -4.46 3.37 8.11
N ARG A 126 -3.66 4.27 8.72
CA ARG A 126 -2.21 4.09 8.85
C ARG A 126 -1.86 2.77 9.52
N TRP A 127 -2.44 2.55 10.70
CA TRP A 127 -2.21 1.33 11.47
C TRP A 127 -2.60 0.07 10.67
N THR A 128 -3.76 0.07 10.03
CA THR A 128 -4.25 -1.08 9.26
C THR A 128 -3.31 -1.38 8.09
N LEU A 129 -2.87 -0.38 7.34
CA LEU A 129 -1.96 -0.59 6.22
C LEU A 129 -0.62 -1.17 6.69
N MET A 130 -0.05 -0.66 7.78
CA MET A 130 1.20 -1.20 8.32
C MET A 130 1.05 -2.64 8.83
N VAL A 131 -0.05 -2.94 9.52
CA VAL A 131 -0.33 -4.28 10.03
C VAL A 131 -0.61 -5.28 8.90
N ALA A 132 -1.33 -4.85 7.87
CA ALA A 132 -1.76 -5.73 6.77
C ALA A 132 -0.70 -5.93 5.68
N PHE A 133 0.44 -5.24 5.71
CA PHE A 133 1.45 -5.33 4.65
C PHE A 133 1.95 -6.76 4.39
N PRO A 134 2.26 -7.59 5.40
CA PRO A 134 2.62 -8.99 5.18
C PRO A 134 1.57 -9.77 4.37
N LEU A 135 0.29 -9.51 4.61
CA LEU A 135 -0.79 -10.16 3.86
C LEU A 135 -0.79 -9.76 2.38
N THR A 136 -0.54 -8.49 2.08
CA THR A 136 -0.41 -8.01 0.71
C THR A 136 0.76 -8.67 -0.03
N VAL A 137 1.90 -8.78 0.64
CA VAL A 137 3.08 -9.48 0.09
C VAL A 137 2.77 -10.95 -0.16
N PHE A 138 2.18 -11.66 0.82
CA PHE A 138 1.77 -13.05 0.66
C PHE A 138 0.86 -13.24 -0.55
N TRP A 139 -0.22 -12.45 -0.63
CA TRP A 139 -1.18 -12.53 -1.73
C TRP A 139 -0.51 -12.28 -3.08
N SER A 140 0.34 -11.26 -3.19
CA SER A 140 1.02 -10.90 -4.42
C SER A 140 1.99 -11.99 -4.88
N MET A 141 2.79 -12.53 -3.98
CA MET A 141 3.69 -13.66 -4.25
C MET A 141 2.92 -14.89 -4.75
N ARG A 142 1.78 -15.22 -4.10
CA ARG A 142 0.90 -16.31 -4.54
C ARG A 142 0.34 -16.07 -5.95
N ARG A 143 -0.03 -14.83 -6.26
CA ARG A 143 -0.53 -14.45 -7.60
C ARG A 143 0.53 -14.52 -8.68
N MET A 144 1.78 -14.30 -8.35
CA MET A 144 2.92 -14.46 -9.25
C MET A 144 3.35 -15.93 -9.43
N GLY A 145 2.77 -16.87 -8.68
CA GLY A 145 3.01 -18.31 -8.82
C GLY A 145 4.06 -18.89 -7.87
N PHE A 146 4.54 -18.13 -6.89
CA PHE A 146 5.44 -18.66 -5.86
C PHE A 146 4.74 -19.69 -4.97
N SER A 147 5.50 -20.63 -4.43
CA SER A 147 4.99 -21.64 -3.50
C SER A 147 4.38 -20.99 -2.23
N PRO A 148 3.41 -21.64 -1.56
CA PRO A 148 2.83 -21.11 -0.33
C PRO A 148 3.88 -20.79 0.73
N ILE A 149 4.91 -21.64 0.87
CA ILE A 149 5.99 -21.45 1.84
C ILE A 149 6.85 -20.25 1.49
N ALA A 150 7.27 -20.12 0.23
CA ALA A 150 8.06 -18.97 -0.21
C ALA A 150 7.27 -17.66 -0.01
N ALA A 151 5.98 -17.64 -0.35
CA ALA A 151 5.12 -16.49 -0.14
C ALA A 151 4.96 -16.14 1.35
N ALA A 152 4.80 -17.14 2.23
CA ALA A 152 4.68 -16.92 3.67
C ALA A 152 5.98 -16.39 4.30
N ILE A 153 7.14 -16.93 3.90
CA ILE A 153 8.45 -16.43 4.35
C ILE A 153 8.67 -15.00 3.86
N SER A 154 8.39 -14.70 2.59
CA SER A 154 8.48 -13.32 2.07
C SER A 154 7.60 -12.34 2.84
N ALA A 155 6.37 -12.76 3.16
CA ALA A 155 5.45 -11.97 3.98
C ALA A 155 5.99 -11.74 5.40
N SER A 156 6.60 -12.76 6.03
CA SER A 156 7.10 -12.65 7.40
C SER A 156 8.30 -11.70 7.52
N VAL A 157 9.15 -11.63 6.49
CA VAL A 157 10.29 -10.71 6.49
C VAL A 157 9.95 -9.31 5.96
N ALA A 158 8.78 -9.13 5.35
CA ALA A 158 8.39 -7.85 4.78
C ALA A 158 8.36 -6.71 5.81
N SER A 159 7.98 -7.00 7.06
CA SER A 159 7.99 -6.04 8.17
C SER A 159 9.38 -5.73 8.71
N LEU A 160 10.39 -6.52 8.34
CA LEU A 160 11.76 -6.39 8.79
C LEU A 160 12.65 -5.66 7.79
N LEU A 161 12.08 -5.33 6.62
CA LEU A 161 12.82 -4.57 5.60
C LEU A 161 13.08 -3.18 6.13
N SER A 162 14.36 -2.91 6.32
CA SER A 162 14.90 -1.63 6.69
C SER A 162 15.05 -0.77 5.45
N ALA A 163 14.40 0.39 5.45
CA ALA A 163 14.62 1.41 4.43
C ALA A 163 14.25 2.77 5.02
N ASP A 164 15.06 3.77 4.77
CA ASP A 164 14.87 5.13 5.25
C ASP A 164 13.42 5.59 5.10
N GLY A 165 12.73 5.74 6.22
CA GLY A 165 11.40 6.30 6.29
C GLY A 165 10.27 5.45 5.71
N LEU A 166 10.52 4.23 5.21
CA LEU A 166 9.50 3.42 4.54
C LEU A 166 8.83 2.43 5.49
N TYR A 167 9.50 1.33 5.76
CA TYR A 167 8.96 0.24 6.55
C TYR A 167 10.10 -0.46 7.28
N GLY A 168 9.87 -0.93 8.50
CA GLY A 168 10.90 -1.58 9.30
C GLY A 168 10.87 -1.16 10.75
N PHE A 169 11.86 -1.60 11.54
CA PHE A 169 11.96 -1.33 12.97
C PHE A 169 12.95 -0.22 13.33
N GLU A 170 13.48 0.51 12.36
CA GLU A 170 14.32 1.66 12.63
C GLU A 170 13.52 2.84 13.16
N PHE A 171 14.22 3.70 13.91
CA PHE A 171 13.61 4.89 14.50
C PHE A 171 12.90 5.79 13.46
N ASP A 172 13.46 5.90 12.27
CA ASP A 172 12.95 6.73 11.19
C ASP A 172 11.90 6.01 10.31
N SER A 173 11.64 4.73 10.56
CA SER A 173 10.62 3.99 9.83
C SER A 173 9.20 4.33 10.32
N TYR A 174 8.19 3.97 9.52
CA TYR A 174 6.80 4.11 9.91
C TYR A 174 6.43 3.36 11.18
N VAL A 175 7.06 2.22 11.45
CA VAL A 175 6.84 1.44 12.68
C VAL A 175 7.10 2.27 13.94
N TRP A 176 7.94 3.29 13.85
CA TRP A 176 8.28 4.21 14.92
C TRP A 176 7.79 5.64 14.67
N ARG A 177 6.73 5.83 13.85
CA ARG A 177 6.23 7.15 13.43
C ARG A 177 7.24 7.98 12.65
N GLY A 178 8.15 7.34 11.91
CA GLY A 178 9.21 7.94 11.15
C GLY A 178 8.85 9.20 10.36
N TRP A 179 9.04 9.17 9.05
CA TRP A 179 8.87 10.35 8.18
C TRP A 179 7.41 10.79 7.96
N GLY A 180 6.41 9.97 8.33
CA GLY A 180 5.00 10.32 8.15
C GLY A 180 4.51 10.24 6.70
N LEU A 181 5.07 9.38 5.89
CA LEU A 181 4.80 9.28 4.45
C LEU A 181 3.48 8.54 4.15
N PHE A 182 2.36 9.11 4.54
CA PHE A 182 1.04 8.49 4.53
C PHE A 182 0.62 7.94 3.15
N THR A 183 0.76 8.73 2.07
CA THR A 183 0.41 8.29 0.71
C THR A 183 1.28 7.13 0.23
N GLN A 184 2.49 7.03 0.74
CA GLN A 184 3.43 5.97 0.44
C GLN A 184 3.00 4.61 1.00
N LEU A 185 2.27 4.58 2.12
CA LEU A 185 1.69 3.33 2.64
C LEU A 185 0.70 2.71 1.63
N PHE A 186 -0.16 3.52 1.02
CA PHE A 186 -1.03 3.06 -0.06
C PHE A 186 -0.22 2.55 -1.25
N ALA A 187 0.78 3.33 -1.66
CA ALA A 187 1.62 3.02 -2.81
C ALA A 187 2.41 1.71 -2.62
N MET A 188 2.90 1.43 -1.42
CA MET A 188 3.57 0.16 -1.12
C MET A 188 2.65 -1.03 -1.39
N HIS A 189 1.44 -1.02 -0.84
CA HIS A 189 0.46 -2.08 -1.08
C HIS A 189 0.10 -2.19 -2.56
N LEU A 190 -0.24 -1.08 -3.19
CA LEU A 190 -0.63 -1.04 -4.59
C LEU A 190 0.50 -1.49 -5.53
N SER A 191 1.75 -1.19 -5.23
CA SER A 191 2.90 -1.64 -6.03
C SER A 191 2.98 -3.15 -6.11
N PHE A 192 2.87 -3.85 -4.98
CA PHE A 192 2.85 -5.31 -4.95
C PHE A 192 1.63 -5.87 -5.69
N VAL A 193 0.46 -5.26 -5.50
CA VAL A 193 -0.78 -5.66 -6.18
C VAL A 193 -0.67 -5.46 -7.69
N VAL A 194 -0.20 -4.29 -8.14
CA VAL A 194 -0.01 -3.97 -9.56
C VAL A 194 0.97 -4.95 -10.20
N LEU A 195 2.13 -5.18 -9.58
CA LEU A 195 3.13 -6.10 -10.09
C LEU A 195 2.55 -7.52 -10.26
N ALA A 196 1.82 -8.01 -9.25
CA ALA A 196 1.21 -9.35 -9.30
C ALA A 196 0.13 -9.46 -10.37
N LEU A 197 -0.71 -8.43 -10.53
CA LEU A 197 -1.77 -8.40 -11.53
C LEU A 197 -1.21 -8.25 -12.94
N ALA A 198 -0.23 -7.37 -13.14
CA ALA A 198 0.45 -7.19 -14.43
C ALA A 198 1.16 -8.47 -14.87
N TYR A 199 1.96 -9.07 -13.97
CA TYR A 199 2.62 -10.36 -14.23
C TYR A 199 1.62 -11.43 -14.67
N ARG A 200 0.50 -11.56 -13.94
CA ARG A 200 -0.54 -12.52 -14.31
C ARG A 200 -1.20 -12.18 -15.65
N ALA A 201 -1.48 -10.91 -15.92
CA ALA A 201 -2.09 -10.47 -17.17
C ALA A 201 -1.20 -10.82 -18.37
N VAL A 202 0.11 -10.57 -18.28
CA VAL A 202 1.09 -10.94 -19.32
C VAL A 202 1.15 -12.45 -19.49
N ARG A 203 1.20 -13.22 -18.38
CA ARG A 203 1.32 -14.69 -18.43
C ARG A 203 0.07 -15.40 -18.95
N THR A 204 -1.11 -14.87 -18.71
CA THR A 204 -2.38 -15.56 -19.01
C THR A 204 -3.23 -14.89 -20.07
N GLY A 205 -2.87 -13.69 -20.53
CA GLY A 205 -3.69 -12.87 -21.41
C GLY A 205 -5.00 -12.37 -20.78
N ARG A 206 -5.16 -12.49 -19.44
CA ARG A 206 -6.40 -12.17 -18.73
C ARG A 206 -6.16 -11.23 -17.56
N GLY A 207 -7.17 -10.37 -17.29
CA GLY A 207 -7.13 -9.47 -16.13
C GLY A 207 -6.42 -8.15 -16.37
N LEU A 208 -6.16 -7.77 -17.62
CA LEU A 208 -5.51 -6.50 -17.97
C LEU A 208 -6.27 -5.29 -17.39
N ALA A 209 -7.61 -5.29 -17.48
CA ALA A 209 -8.42 -4.20 -16.94
C ALA A 209 -8.20 -4.02 -15.42
N LEU A 210 -8.12 -5.13 -14.67
CA LEU A 210 -7.87 -5.07 -13.23
C LEU A 210 -6.45 -4.56 -12.92
N ALA A 211 -5.45 -4.99 -13.71
CA ALA A 211 -4.08 -4.47 -13.59
C ALA A 211 -4.03 -2.97 -13.90
N ALA A 212 -4.73 -2.51 -14.95
CA ALA A 212 -4.82 -1.10 -15.30
C ALA A 212 -5.53 -0.26 -14.22
N LEU A 213 -6.61 -0.76 -13.64
CA LEU A 213 -7.31 -0.11 -12.52
C LEU A 213 -6.41 0.01 -11.27
N ALA A 214 -5.70 -1.07 -10.94
CA ALA A 214 -4.75 -1.03 -9.83
C ALA A 214 -3.59 -0.07 -10.08
N PHE A 215 -3.08 -0.01 -11.32
CA PHE A 215 -2.06 0.96 -11.70
C PHE A 215 -2.58 2.40 -11.65
N GLY A 216 -3.81 2.64 -12.11
CA GLY A 216 -4.48 3.94 -11.95
C GLY A 216 -4.60 4.37 -10.48
N ALA A 217 -5.00 3.45 -9.61
CA ALA A 217 -5.04 3.70 -8.17
C ALA A 217 -3.65 4.03 -7.60
N LEU A 218 -2.59 3.36 -8.10
CA LEU A 218 -1.21 3.67 -7.71
C LEU A 218 -0.80 5.09 -8.15
N VAL A 219 -1.14 5.50 -9.38
CA VAL A 219 -0.90 6.88 -9.87
C VAL A 219 -1.58 7.91 -8.96
N LEU A 220 -2.84 7.66 -8.60
CA LEU A 220 -3.63 8.54 -7.75
C LEU A 220 -3.19 8.51 -6.27
N SER A 221 -2.38 7.52 -5.87
CA SER A 221 -1.83 7.42 -4.51
C SER A 221 -0.44 8.02 -4.39
N HIS A 222 0.46 7.77 -5.37
CA HIS A 222 1.85 8.23 -5.29
C HIS A 222 2.54 8.18 -6.65
N LEU A 223 2.82 9.36 -7.21
CA LEU A 223 3.33 9.49 -8.58
C LEU A 223 4.70 8.82 -8.79
N ILE A 224 5.62 8.94 -7.83
CA ILE A 224 6.96 8.35 -7.93
C ILE A 224 6.89 6.82 -8.00
N TYR A 225 6.07 6.20 -7.14
CA TYR A 225 5.86 4.74 -7.17
C TYR A 225 5.22 4.28 -8.48
N ALA A 226 4.28 5.06 -8.99
CA ALA A 226 3.67 4.76 -10.30
C ALA A 226 4.68 4.84 -11.44
N TYR A 227 5.54 5.86 -11.43
CA TYR A 227 6.63 6.01 -12.40
C TYR A 227 7.59 4.82 -12.34
N MET A 228 8.08 4.46 -11.15
CA MET A 228 8.95 3.31 -10.96
C MET A 228 8.28 2.01 -11.41
N MET A 229 7.00 1.82 -11.07
CA MET A 229 6.23 0.66 -11.49
C MET A 229 6.02 0.62 -13.01
N GLY A 230 5.77 1.77 -13.64
CA GLY A 230 5.68 1.88 -15.10
C GLY A 230 6.95 1.40 -15.80
N ILE A 231 8.13 1.80 -15.30
CA ILE A 231 9.43 1.30 -15.82
C ILE A 231 9.60 -0.21 -15.57
N THR A 232 9.06 -0.72 -14.45
CA THR A 232 9.23 -2.13 -14.07
C THR A 232 8.40 -3.07 -14.94
N ILE A 233 7.23 -2.64 -15.42
CA ILE A 233 6.30 -3.48 -16.19
C ILE A 233 6.26 -3.16 -17.68
N GLY A 234 6.86 -2.05 -18.14
CA GLY A 234 6.99 -1.65 -19.57
C GLY A 234 8.22 -2.18 -20.17
#